data_90337054cb6eb298904dff4330c62b37
#
_entry.id   90337054cb6eb298904dff4330c62b37
#
_cell.length_a   1.000
_cell.length_b   1.000
_cell.length_c   1.000
_cell.angle_alpha   90.00
_cell.angle_beta   90.00
_cell.angle_gamma   90.00
#
_symmetry.space_group_name_H-M   'P 1'
#
loop_
_entity.id
_entity.type
_entity.pdbx_description
1 polymer ?
#
loop_
_entity_poly.entity_id
_entity_poly.type
_entity_poly.pdbx_seq_one_letter_code
_entity_poly.pdbx_strand_id
1 'polypeptide(L)'
;QKQIKDKKIFLIYDDFFNPINKVNNPIFKLNNIICEVATSLKKFPVKSRDTNKNFNKLQSLIEKMLFYKIDRDSIIITFGGGVIGDIGGFAASILLRGINYIQMPTTLLAQVDSSVGGKTGINTKLGKNLVGAFHQPTKVIIDTSLISTLPKRELYAGFAEVIKYSLICDKDFFQYLDLNYKKILMMKK
;
A
#
# COMPACT_ATOMS: atom_id res chain seq x y z
N GLN A 1 17.34 0.47 0.75
CA GLN A 1 18.14 1.45 -0.03
C GLN A 1 18.75 0.83 -1.29
N LYS A 2 19.43 -0.34 -1.23
CA LYS A 2 20.07 -0.98 -2.40
C LYS A 2 19.19 -1.09 -3.65
N GLN A 3 17.89 -1.39 -3.51
CA GLN A 3 16.99 -1.62 -4.65
C GLN A 3 16.55 -0.33 -5.36
N ILE A 4 16.52 0.79 -4.65
CA ILE A 4 16.07 2.10 -5.18
C ILE A 4 17.24 3.01 -5.54
N LYS A 5 18.47 2.57 -5.27
CA LYS A 5 19.67 3.33 -5.60
C LYS A 5 19.77 3.54 -7.12
N ASP A 6 20.02 4.78 -7.50
CA ASP A 6 20.16 5.22 -8.89
C ASP A 6 18.94 4.93 -9.80
N LYS A 7 17.72 4.77 -9.19
CA LYS A 7 16.46 4.54 -9.90
C LYS A 7 15.59 5.78 -9.91
N LYS A 8 14.71 5.89 -10.90
CA LYS A 8 13.59 6.83 -10.88
C LYS A 8 12.47 6.24 -10.03
N ILE A 9 12.02 6.96 -9.03
CA ILE A 9 11.00 6.51 -8.10
C ILE A 9 9.69 7.26 -8.33
N PHE A 10 8.61 6.50 -8.43
CA PHE A 10 7.24 6.97 -8.59
C PHE A 10 6.43 6.58 -7.35
N LEU A 11 6.29 7.50 -6.40
CA LEU A 11 5.64 7.25 -5.12
C LEU A 11 4.15 7.55 -5.21
N ILE A 12 3.32 6.51 -5.19
CA ILE A 12 1.86 6.61 -5.05
C ILE A 12 1.54 6.47 -3.57
N TYR A 13 0.89 7.45 -2.97
CA TYR A 13 0.66 7.44 -1.53
C TYR A 13 -0.73 7.95 -1.15
N ASP A 14 -1.21 7.51 0.01
CA ASP A 14 -2.47 7.96 0.56
C ASP A 14 -2.41 9.45 0.91
N ASP A 15 -3.36 10.22 0.37
CA ASP A 15 -3.50 11.67 0.61
C ASP A 15 -3.68 12.03 2.11
N PHE A 16 -4.06 11.06 2.93
CA PHE A 16 -4.06 11.20 4.39
C PHE A 16 -2.70 11.68 4.95
N PHE A 17 -1.60 11.33 4.29
CA PHE A 17 -0.24 11.73 4.68
C PHE A 17 0.19 13.08 4.13
N ASN A 18 -0.69 13.88 3.55
CA ASN A 18 -0.40 15.28 3.19
C ASN A 18 -0.61 16.22 4.40
N PRO A 19 0.19 17.28 4.52
CA PRO A 19 1.39 17.56 3.72
C PRO A 19 2.58 16.70 4.15
N ILE A 20 3.36 16.26 3.17
CA ILE A 20 4.55 15.41 3.35
C ILE A 20 5.60 16.07 4.28
N ASN A 21 5.64 17.40 4.34
CA ASN A 21 6.70 18.15 5.02
C ASN A 21 6.54 18.24 6.54
N LYS A 22 5.53 17.63 7.15
CA LYS A 22 5.42 17.57 8.61
C LYS A 22 6.45 16.57 9.15
N VAL A 23 7.33 17.01 10.04
CA VAL A 23 8.45 16.22 10.61
C VAL A 23 8.00 14.91 11.23
N ASN A 24 6.82 14.88 11.85
CA ASN A 24 6.25 13.68 12.48
C ASN A 24 5.43 12.80 11.50
N ASN A 25 5.40 13.15 10.21
CA ASN A 25 4.69 12.36 9.21
C ASN A 25 5.57 11.18 8.76
N PRO A 26 5.08 9.93 8.85
CA PRO A 26 5.86 8.75 8.45
C PRO A 26 6.41 8.82 7.02
N ILE A 27 5.65 9.41 6.09
CA ILE A 27 6.08 9.58 4.71
C ILE A 27 7.22 10.59 4.55
N PHE A 28 7.42 11.49 5.52
CA PHE A 28 8.55 12.43 5.50
C PHE A 28 9.89 11.70 5.59
N LYS A 29 9.99 10.74 6.50
CA LYS A 29 11.19 9.90 6.62
C LYS A 29 11.46 9.10 5.35
N LEU A 30 10.42 8.49 4.79
CA LEU A 30 10.51 7.75 3.53
C LEU A 30 10.96 8.66 2.37
N ASN A 31 10.39 9.86 2.26
CA ASN A 31 10.76 10.84 1.25
C ASN A 31 12.26 11.20 1.31
N ASN A 32 12.78 11.47 2.51
CA ASN A 32 14.19 11.81 2.69
C ASN A 32 15.10 10.65 2.28
N ILE A 33 14.80 9.43 2.74
CA ILE A 33 15.56 8.23 2.37
C ILE A 33 15.57 8.01 0.85
N ILE A 34 14.45 8.23 0.18
CA ILE A 34 14.37 8.09 -1.28
C ILE A 34 15.20 9.17 -1.96
N CYS A 35 15.08 10.43 -1.53
CA CYS A 35 15.80 11.55 -2.13
C CYS A 35 17.33 11.43 -2.00
N GLU A 36 17.82 10.74 -0.96
CA GLU A 36 19.26 10.51 -0.77
C GLU A 36 19.86 9.54 -1.78
N VAL A 37 19.09 8.58 -2.29
CA VAL A 37 19.63 7.45 -3.05
C VAL A 37 19.06 7.29 -4.46
N ALA A 38 17.91 7.88 -4.74
CA ALA A 38 17.24 7.76 -6.05
C ALA A 38 17.69 8.88 -7.01
N THR A 39 17.69 8.57 -8.30
CA THR A 39 17.98 9.58 -9.34
C THR A 39 16.90 10.66 -9.40
N SER A 40 15.65 10.28 -9.16
CA SER A 40 14.53 11.24 -9.09
C SER A 40 13.36 10.65 -8.32
N LEU A 41 12.53 11.52 -7.75
CA LEU A 41 11.29 11.17 -7.06
C LEU A 41 10.12 11.97 -7.61
N LYS A 42 9.09 11.27 -8.09
CA LYS A 42 7.80 11.85 -8.46
C LYS A 42 6.71 11.34 -7.54
N LYS A 43 5.84 12.23 -7.07
CA LYS A 43 4.87 11.96 -5.99
C LYS A 43 3.44 12.10 -6.51
N PHE A 44 2.59 11.11 -6.18
CA PHE A 44 1.21 11.02 -6.65
C PHE A 44 0.27 10.74 -5.47
N PRO A 45 -0.30 11.79 -4.85
CA PRO A 45 -1.29 11.61 -3.80
C PRO A 45 -2.58 11.03 -4.38
N VAL A 46 -3.15 10.08 -3.67
CA VAL A 46 -4.43 9.44 -4.00
C VAL A 46 -5.27 9.36 -2.74
N LYS A 47 -6.50 9.87 -2.79
CA LYS A 47 -7.46 9.66 -1.69
C LYS A 47 -7.84 8.19 -1.61
N SER A 48 -7.55 7.56 -0.47
CA SER A 48 -7.79 6.13 -0.21
C SER A 48 -9.28 5.88 0.03
N ARG A 49 -10.08 5.99 -1.02
CA ARG A 49 -11.50 5.67 -1.04
C ARG A 49 -11.79 4.66 -2.14
N ASP A 50 -12.68 3.70 -1.88
CA ASP A 50 -13.12 2.72 -2.87
C ASP A 50 -13.59 3.36 -4.19
N THR A 51 -14.20 4.54 -4.11
CA THR A 51 -14.63 5.32 -5.28
C THR A 51 -13.50 5.79 -6.17
N ASN A 52 -12.28 5.88 -5.65
CA ASN A 52 -11.08 6.25 -6.42
C ASN A 52 -10.35 5.04 -7.03
N LYS A 53 -10.76 3.84 -6.68
CA LYS A 53 -10.22 2.59 -7.22
C LYS A 53 -10.96 2.21 -8.51
N ASN A 54 -10.78 2.99 -9.56
CA ASN A 54 -11.52 2.89 -10.83
C ASN A 54 -10.62 3.19 -12.04
N PHE A 55 -11.15 2.94 -13.26
CA PHE A 55 -10.43 3.18 -14.52
C PHE A 55 -9.97 4.62 -14.70
N ASN A 56 -10.81 5.61 -14.38
CA ASN A 56 -10.46 7.03 -14.59
C ASN A 56 -9.25 7.44 -13.74
N LYS A 57 -9.22 6.97 -12.49
CA LYS A 57 -8.09 7.26 -11.59
C LYS A 57 -6.82 6.52 -12.02
N LEU A 58 -6.96 5.26 -12.44
CA LEU A 58 -5.87 4.46 -12.97
C LEU A 58 -5.27 5.12 -14.21
N GLN A 59 -6.10 5.50 -15.19
CA GLN A 59 -5.68 6.20 -16.40
C GLN A 59 -4.92 7.48 -16.06
N SER A 60 -5.50 8.33 -15.20
CA SER A 60 -4.86 9.58 -14.78
C SER A 60 -3.48 9.35 -14.12
N LEU A 61 -3.32 8.29 -13.33
CA LEU A 61 -2.03 7.93 -12.73
C LEU A 61 -1.02 7.51 -13.80
N ILE A 62 -1.43 6.64 -14.72
CA ILE A 62 -0.58 6.14 -15.80
C ILE A 62 -0.11 7.29 -16.70
N GLU A 63 -1.01 8.15 -17.16
CA GLU A 63 -0.68 9.28 -18.02
C GLU A 63 0.32 10.25 -17.36
N LYS A 64 0.12 10.53 -16.06
CA LYS A 64 1.06 11.35 -15.29
C LYS A 64 2.44 10.70 -15.17
N MET A 65 2.50 9.37 -14.93
CA MET A 65 3.79 8.67 -14.86
C MET A 65 4.49 8.65 -16.21
N LEU A 66 3.77 8.45 -17.30
CA LEU A 66 4.30 8.54 -18.67
C LEU A 66 4.79 9.96 -19.00
N PHE A 67 4.05 11.00 -18.61
CA PHE A 67 4.47 12.41 -18.76
C PHE A 67 5.81 12.67 -18.05
N TYR A 68 6.03 12.07 -16.87
CA TYR A 68 7.31 12.14 -16.14
C TYR A 68 8.34 11.13 -16.63
N LYS A 69 8.13 10.53 -17.81
CA LYS A 69 9.08 9.63 -18.50
C LYS A 69 9.49 8.43 -17.62
N ILE A 70 8.47 7.74 -17.06
CA ILE A 70 8.69 6.46 -16.43
C ILE A 70 9.27 5.48 -17.47
N ASP A 71 10.22 4.66 -17.04
CA ASP A 71 10.88 3.64 -17.89
C ASP A 71 10.88 2.28 -17.19
N ARG A 72 11.40 1.25 -17.86
CA ARG A 72 11.39 -0.13 -17.36
C ARG A 72 12.29 -0.34 -16.15
N ASP A 73 13.27 0.54 -15.94
CA ASP A 73 14.16 0.51 -14.77
C ASP A 73 13.61 1.29 -13.59
N SER A 74 12.55 2.05 -13.80
CA SER A 74 11.85 2.80 -12.75
C SER A 74 11.18 1.86 -11.76
N ILE A 75 10.95 2.34 -10.53
CA ILE A 75 10.26 1.59 -9.48
C ILE A 75 9.05 2.42 -9.01
N ILE A 76 7.88 1.78 -8.98
CA ILE A 76 6.72 2.33 -8.28
C ILE A 76 6.81 1.92 -6.81
N ILE A 77 6.58 2.87 -5.91
CA ILE A 77 6.39 2.59 -4.48
C ILE A 77 4.93 2.95 -4.13
N THR A 78 4.20 2.02 -3.54
CA THR A 78 2.88 2.29 -2.99
C THR A 78 2.97 2.42 -1.48
N PHE A 79 2.49 3.55 -0.92
CA PHE A 79 2.47 3.82 0.52
C PHE A 79 1.04 4.15 0.97
N GLY A 80 0.35 3.19 1.54
CA GLY A 80 -1.06 3.35 1.91
C GLY A 80 -1.78 2.05 2.26
N GLY A 81 -3.09 2.14 2.41
CA GLY A 81 -3.97 0.99 2.60
C GLY A 81 -4.18 0.17 1.32
N GLY A 82 -5.09 -0.80 1.37
CA GLY A 82 -5.39 -1.72 0.25
C GLY A 82 -5.73 -1.01 -1.06
N VAL A 83 -6.49 0.10 -1.02
CA VAL A 83 -6.83 0.89 -2.22
C VAL A 83 -5.57 1.38 -2.95
N ILE A 84 -4.57 1.86 -2.21
CA ILE A 84 -3.31 2.36 -2.78
C ILE A 84 -2.47 1.21 -3.33
N GLY A 85 -2.38 0.11 -2.58
CA GLY A 85 -1.69 -1.10 -3.02
C GLY A 85 -2.27 -1.67 -4.32
N ASP A 86 -3.61 -1.81 -4.35
CA ASP A 86 -4.32 -2.39 -5.48
C ASP A 86 -4.19 -1.56 -6.77
N ILE A 87 -4.51 -0.26 -6.71
CA ILE A 87 -4.43 0.61 -7.90
C ILE A 87 -2.99 0.83 -8.36
N GLY A 88 -2.05 0.96 -7.41
CA GLY A 88 -0.64 1.16 -7.73
C GLY A 88 0.02 -0.11 -8.27
N GLY A 89 -0.28 -1.27 -7.69
CA GLY A 89 0.18 -2.56 -8.20
C GLY A 89 -0.42 -2.88 -9.58
N PHE A 90 -1.69 -2.54 -9.81
CA PHE A 90 -2.31 -2.71 -11.13
C PHE A 90 -1.71 -1.73 -12.16
N ALA A 91 -1.45 -0.48 -11.78
CA ALA A 91 -0.70 0.43 -12.65
C ALA A 91 0.69 -0.14 -13.01
N ALA A 92 1.41 -0.71 -12.04
CA ALA A 92 2.70 -1.34 -12.27
C ALA A 92 2.61 -2.54 -13.23
N SER A 93 1.54 -3.34 -13.14
CA SER A 93 1.36 -4.53 -13.99
C SER A 93 1.15 -4.21 -15.47
N ILE A 94 0.54 -3.07 -15.78
CA ILE A 94 0.20 -2.70 -17.17
C ILE A 94 1.13 -1.66 -17.77
N LEU A 95 1.78 -0.80 -16.97
CA LEU A 95 2.76 0.16 -17.44
C LEU A 95 3.93 -0.56 -18.09
N LEU A 96 4.24 -0.18 -19.35
CA LEU A 96 5.33 -0.73 -20.15
C LEU A 96 5.32 -2.28 -20.22
N ARG A 97 4.15 -2.91 -20.04
CA ARG A 97 3.87 -4.35 -19.96
C ARG A 97 4.41 -5.02 -18.69
N GLY A 98 4.54 -4.26 -17.62
CA GLY A 98 4.98 -4.70 -16.31
C GLY A 98 6.30 -4.06 -15.89
N ILE A 99 6.25 -3.37 -14.76
CA ILE A 99 7.43 -2.77 -14.12
C ILE A 99 7.48 -3.17 -12.65
N ASN A 100 8.66 -3.06 -12.05
CA ASN A 100 8.85 -3.38 -10.65
C ASN A 100 8.10 -2.42 -9.73
N TYR A 101 7.53 -2.96 -8.65
CA TYR A 101 6.99 -2.13 -7.58
C TYR A 101 7.31 -2.67 -6.19
N ILE A 102 7.29 -1.78 -5.22
CA ILE A 102 7.46 -2.06 -3.79
C ILE A 102 6.18 -1.63 -3.08
N GLN A 103 5.64 -2.49 -2.25
CA GLN A 103 4.44 -2.19 -1.47
C GLN A 103 4.79 -1.88 -0.02
N MET A 104 4.28 -0.76 0.49
CA MET A 104 4.43 -0.33 1.87
C MET A 104 3.03 -0.13 2.49
N PRO A 105 2.42 -1.20 3.01
CA PRO A 105 1.08 -1.16 3.58
C PRO A 105 1.06 -0.39 4.90
N THR A 106 0.10 0.53 5.04
CA THR A 106 -0.01 1.41 6.22
C THR A 106 -1.22 1.10 7.10
N THR A 107 -2.14 0.24 6.66
CA THR A 107 -3.27 -0.23 7.47
C THR A 107 -3.05 -1.67 7.91
N LEU A 108 -3.64 -2.07 9.06
CA LEU A 108 -3.54 -3.44 9.53
C LEU A 108 -4.06 -4.44 8.49
N LEU A 109 -5.23 -4.16 7.89
CA LEU A 109 -5.79 -4.99 6.83
C LEU A 109 -4.82 -5.18 5.66
N ALA A 110 -4.15 -4.10 5.24
CA ALA A 110 -3.19 -4.20 4.15
C ALA A 110 -1.90 -4.93 4.55
N GLN A 111 -1.47 -4.83 5.81
CA GLN A 111 -0.28 -5.52 6.31
C GLN A 111 -0.47 -7.04 6.42
N VAL A 112 -1.68 -7.49 6.79
CA VAL A 112 -1.94 -8.91 7.04
C VAL A 112 -2.62 -9.63 5.87
N ASP A 113 -3.24 -8.92 4.94
CA ASP A 113 -4.05 -9.52 3.86
C ASP A 113 -3.73 -8.95 2.50
N SER A 114 -4.12 -7.69 2.18
CA SER A 114 -4.13 -7.23 0.79
C SER A 114 -2.74 -7.03 0.16
N SER A 115 -1.66 -6.97 0.94
CA SER A 115 -0.28 -6.93 0.43
C SER A 115 0.28 -8.31 0.09
N VAL A 116 -0.46 -9.38 0.34
CA VAL A 116 -0.04 -10.77 0.15
C VAL A 116 -0.77 -11.38 -1.03
N GLY A 117 -0.04 -12.14 -1.85
CA GLY A 117 -0.61 -12.88 -2.98
C GLY A 117 -0.62 -12.13 -4.31
N GLY A 118 -0.15 -10.86 -4.36
CA GLY A 118 0.00 -10.11 -5.62
C GLY A 118 -1.30 -9.76 -6.33
N LYS A 119 -2.44 -9.84 -5.65
CA LYS A 119 -3.74 -9.43 -6.19
C LYS A 119 -3.78 -7.91 -6.31
N THR A 120 -3.93 -7.42 -7.53
CA THR A 120 -4.03 -5.98 -7.80
C THR A 120 -5.24 -5.72 -8.69
N GLY A 121 -5.89 -4.56 -8.57
CA GLY A 121 -7.05 -4.32 -9.39
C GLY A 121 -7.85 -3.09 -9.02
N ILE A 122 -8.94 -2.93 -9.74
CA ILE A 122 -9.86 -1.80 -9.62
C ILE A 122 -11.32 -2.25 -9.59
N ASN A 123 -12.18 -1.35 -9.14
CA ASN A 123 -13.60 -1.54 -9.11
C ASN A 123 -14.23 -1.10 -10.45
N THR A 124 -15.36 -1.71 -10.78
CA THR A 124 -16.20 -1.35 -11.92
C THR A 124 -17.60 -0.99 -11.44
N LYS A 125 -18.46 -0.55 -12.36
CA LYS A 125 -19.89 -0.33 -12.06
C LYS A 125 -20.62 -1.62 -11.66
N LEU A 126 -20.11 -2.78 -12.10
CA LEU A 126 -20.72 -4.09 -11.87
C LEU A 126 -20.24 -4.76 -10.56
N GLY A 127 -19.17 -4.27 -9.95
CA GLY A 127 -18.67 -4.82 -8.69
C GLY A 127 -17.24 -4.41 -8.36
N LYS A 128 -16.81 -4.82 -7.17
CA LYS A 128 -15.46 -4.57 -6.66
C LYS A 128 -14.48 -5.61 -7.20
N ASN A 129 -13.25 -5.16 -7.48
CA ASN A 129 -12.10 -6.02 -7.82
C ASN A 129 -12.31 -6.93 -9.05
N LEU A 130 -13.19 -6.56 -9.97
CA LEU A 130 -13.49 -7.39 -11.14
C LEU A 130 -12.47 -7.25 -12.27
N VAL A 131 -11.64 -6.21 -12.24
CA VAL A 131 -10.60 -5.94 -13.24
C VAL A 131 -9.28 -5.75 -12.53
N GLY A 132 -8.27 -6.53 -12.92
CA GLY A 132 -6.96 -6.49 -12.29
C GLY A 132 -5.99 -7.50 -12.87
N ALA A 133 -4.89 -7.69 -12.16
CA ALA A 133 -3.84 -8.65 -12.51
C ALA A 133 -3.22 -9.25 -11.25
N PHE A 134 -2.66 -10.45 -11.39
CA PHE A 134 -1.71 -10.98 -10.42
C PHE A 134 -0.33 -10.41 -10.74
N HIS A 135 0.15 -9.49 -9.92
CA HIS A 135 1.45 -8.87 -10.08
C HIS A 135 2.15 -8.79 -8.71
N GLN A 136 3.18 -9.62 -8.54
CA GLN A 136 3.89 -9.69 -7.26
C GLN A 136 4.77 -8.47 -7.04
N PRO A 137 4.71 -7.80 -5.88
CA PRO A 137 5.68 -6.78 -5.54
C PRO A 137 7.07 -7.39 -5.40
N THR A 138 8.10 -6.66 -5.78
CA THR A 138 9.50 -7.07 -5.54
C THR A 138 9.83 -7.12 -4.06
N LYS A 139 9.14 -6.30 -3.27
CA LYS A 139 9.15 -6.33 -1.79
C LYS A 139 7.85 -5.79 -1.22
N VAL A 140 7.49 -6.35 -0.06
CA VAL A 140 6.53 -5.76 0.88
C VAL A 140 7.32 -5.30 2.10
N ILE A 141 7.21 -4.02 2.46
CA ILE A 141 7.89 -3.42 3.61
C ILE A 141 6.82 -3.01 4.62
N ILE A 142 6.77 -3.72 5.74
CA ILE A 142 5.78 -3.51 6.80
C ILE A 142 6.43 -2.75 7.96
N ASP A 143 5.85 -1.62 8.31
CA ASP A 143 6.15 -0.86 9.54
C ASP A 143 4.93 -0.93 10.46
N THR A 144 5.02 -1.75 11.51
CA THR A 144 3.93 -1.94 12.47
C THR A 144 3.65 -0.69 13.31
N SER A 145 4.56 0.27 13.41
CA SER A 145 4.34 1.53 14.10
C SER A 145 3.23 2.37 13.47
N LEU A 146 2.97 2.20 12.18
CA LEU A 146 1.91 2.88 11.43
C LEU A 146 0.51 2.49 11.91
N ILE A 147 0.35 1.33 12.54
CA ILE A 147 -0.94 0.87 13.11
C ILE A 147 -1.45 1.85 14.17
N SER A 148 -0.56 2.50 14.90
CA SER A 148 -0.92 3.49 15.92
C SER A 148 -1.66 4.71 15.35
N THR A 149 -1.51 5.00 14.06
CA THR A 149 -2.14 6.12 13.37
C THR A 149 -3.57 5.83 12.89
N LEU A 150 -3.99 4.55 12.93
CA LEU A 150 -5.26 4.13 12.36
C LEU A 150 -6.47 4.55 13.19
N PRO A 151 -7.59 4.95 12.56
CA PRO A 151 -8.89 5.00 13.20
C PRO A 151 -9.29 3.63 13.75
N LYS A 152 -10.03 3.58 14.87
CA LYS A 152 -10.49 2.31 15.48
C LYS A 152 -11.19 1.38 14.48
N ARG A 153 -12.01 1.96 13.58
CA ARG A 153 -12.73 1.20 12.55
C ARG A 153 -11.78 0.42 11.64
N GLU A 154 -10.71 1.07 11.18
CA GLU A 154 -9.71 0.45 10.30
C GLU A 154 -8.88 -0.61 11.06
N LEU A 155 -8.60 -0.35 12.32
CA LEU A 155 -7.94 -1.33 13.18
C LEU A 155 -8.81 -2.60 13.33
N TYR A 156 -10.11 -2.45 13.61
CA TYR A 156 -11.02 -3.58 13.76
C TYR A 156 -11.22 -4.35 12.45
N ALA A 157 -11.29 -3.65 11.31
CA ALA A 157 -11.38 -4.29 10.00
C ALA A 157 -10.17 -5.19 9.73
N GLY A 158 -8.96 -4.71 10.01
CA GLY A 158 -7.75 -5.55 9.87
C GLY A 158 -7.68 -6.67 10.91
N PHE A 159 -8.14 -6.42 12.14
CA PHE A 159 -8.15 -7.43 13.20
C PHE A 159 -9.10 -8.60 12.88
N ALA A 160 -10.19 -8.36 12.17
CA ALA A 160 -11.07 -9.42 11.69
C ALA A 160 -10.34 -10.43 10.79
N GLU A 161 -9.43 -9.96 9.92
CA GLU A 161 -8.59 -10.83 9.11
C GLU A 161 -7.57 -11.62 9.95
N VAL A 162 -7.01 -11.00 10.99
CA VAL A 162 -6.13 -11.72 11.94
C VAL A 162 -6.89 -12.86 12.60
N ILE A 163 -8.14 -12.63 13.06
CA ILE A 163 -8.99 -13.68 13.63
C ILE A 163 -9.30 -14.74 12.56
N LYS A 164 -9.61 -14.37 11.34
CA LYS A 164 -9.85 -15.30 10.24
C LYS A 164 -8.69 -16.29 10.08
N TYR A 165 -7.46 -15.80 10.06
CA TYR A 165 -6.29 -16.68 9.93
C TYR A 165 -6.14 -17.65 11.10
N SER A 166 -6.38 -17.20 12.32
CA SER A 166 -6.31 -18.06 13.49
C SER A 166 -7.35 -19.19 13.46
N LEU A 167 -8.58 -18.88 12.99
CA LEU A 167 -9.65 -19.86 12.85
C LEU A 167 -9.39 -20.91 11.77
N ILE A 168 -8.67 -20.55 10.71
CA ILE A 168 -8.40 -21.44 9.57
C ILE A 168 -7.21 -22.36 9.84
N CYS A 169 -6.14 -21.83 10.44
CA CYS A 169 -4.84 -22.49 10.40
C CYS A 169 -4.20 -22.78 11.76
N ASP A 170 -4.62 -22.11 12.86
CA ASP A 170 -3.82 -22.12 14.08
C ASP A 170 -4.69 -21.96 15.35
N LYS A 171 -5.00 -23.09 15.97
CA LYS A 171 -5.81 -23.15 17.20
C LYS A 171 -5.12 -22.44 18.39
N ASP A 172 -3.82 -22.55 18.51
CA ASP A 172 -3.08 -21.96 19.63
C ASP A 172 -3.04 -20.43 19.46
N PHE A 173 -2.89 -19.95 18.23
CA PHE A 173 -3.01 -18.54 17.92
C PHE A 173 -4.42 -18.00 18.19
N PHE A 174 -5.46 -18.79 17.90
CA PHE A 174 -6.83 -18.40 18.25
C PHE A 174 -7.02 -18.26 19.77
N GLN A 175 -6.54 -19.22 20.56
CA GLN A 175 -6.59 -19.14 22.02
C GLN A 175 -5.80 -17.94 22.56
N TYR A 176 -4.63 -17.66 22.00
CA TYR A 176 -3.86 -16.46 22.34
C TYR A 176 -4.64 -15.16 22.07
N LEU A 177 -5.30 -15.06 20.92
CA LEU A 177 -6.13 -13.90 20.57
C LEU A 177 -7.32 -13.76 21.50
N ASP A 178 -8.01 -14.85 21.82
CA ASP A 178 -9.18 -14.84 22.72
C ASP A 178 -8.81 -14.34 24.14
N LEU A 179 -7.66 -14.75 24.64
CA LEU A 179 -7.14 -14.30 25.95
C LEU A 179 -6.65 -12.85 25.95
N ASN A 180 -6.17 -12.35 24.80
CA ASN A 180 -5.43 -11.08 24.74
C ASN A 180 -6.12 -9.99 23.90
N TYR A 181 -7.26 -10.23 23.23
CA TYR A 181 -7.84 -9.30 22.26
C TYR A 181 -8.08 -7.89 22.83
N LYS A 182 -8.54 -7.77 24.08
CA LYS A 182 -8.75 -6.48 24.75
C LYS A 182 -7.45 -5.69 24.85
N LYS A 183 -6.38 -6.34 25.29
CA LYS A 183 -5.04 -5.76 25.42
C LYS A 183 -4.49 -5.35 24.06
N ILE A 184 -4.63 -6.22 23.04
CA ILE A 184 -4.18 -5.95 21.66
C ILE A 184 -4.89 -4.72 21.09
N LEU A 185 -6.21 -4.62 21.24
CA LEU A 185 -7.00 -3.50 20.73
C LEU A 185 -6.79 -2.19 21.53
N MET A 186 -6.30 -2.29 22.78
CA MET A 186 -5.95 -1.13 23.61
C MET A 186 -4.53 -0.62 23.40
N MET A 187 -3.65 -1.35 22.72
CA MET A 187 -2.25 -0.97 22.45
C MET A 187 -2.07 0.29 21.60
N LYS A 188 -3.13 1.04 21.40
CA LYS A 188 -3.15 2.27 20.65
C LYS A 188 -2.81 3.48 21.54
N LYS A 189 -1.62 3.48 22.12
CA LYS A 189 -1.09 4.70 22.78
C LYS A 189 0.34 4.96 22.33
#